data_4b57f5d0310cf095ff4a467fafa46c44
#
_entry.id   4b57f5d0310cf095ff4a467fafa46c44
#
_cell.length_a   1.000
_cell.length_b   1.000
_cell.length_c   1.000
_cell.angle_alpha   90.00
_cell.angle_beta   90.00
_cell.angle_gamma   90.00
#
_symmetry.space_group_name_H-M   'P 1'
#
loop_
_entity.id
_entity.type
_entity.pdbx_description
1 polymer ?
#
loop_
_entity_poly.entity_id
_entity_poly.type
_entity_poly.pdbx_seq_one_letter_code
_entity_poly.pdbx_strand_id
1 'polypeptide(L)'
;MVRDLFKEYASGENNPDWEYHIERRTPLYTRKNDIRSEYERDYTRILHSLAYRRLKHKTQVFFNIDNDHICTRMEHVQHVESVSCTIAKYLGLNTDLTRAIAMGHDLGHAPFGHEGEVELTKIRKELGMDAFWHERNSLRIIEDIELLEDNNKNYQNLNLTYAVRDGIISHCGEVDENGIMPRKEKIDLDTFETSGQYQAYTWEGCVVKIADKIAYLGRDIEDAIRMEFIEESDIKELMEISRLYKEKTINTTVIIHNFITSICENSSPEAGIRLSDEHNAMLNAIKDFNYRTIYKNPKFNVYRSYAALIIRSIYDTLMESYDEKDGLNTIYKLMERKKTYPNLISNFVKRLLIYILMYI
;
A
#
# COMPACT_ATOMS: atom_id res chain seq x y z
N MET A 1 -24.27 -2.44 16.66
CA MET A 1 -24.86 -1.10 16.85
C MET A 1 -23.79 -0.12 16.41
N VAL A 2 -24.03 0.74 15.42
CA VAL A 2 -23.07 1.75 14.97
C VAL A 2 -22.90 2.76 16.10
N ARG A 3 -21.66 3.13 16.44
CA ARG A 3 -21.43 4.06 17.57
C ARG A 3 -21.43 5.54 17.15
N ASP A 4 -21.29 5.85 15.86
CA ASP A 4 -21.29 7.22 15.30
C ASP A 4 -20.41 8.26 16.06
N LEU A 5 -19.41 7.79 16.82
CA LEU A 5 -18.58 8.66 17.67
C LEU A 5 -17.76 9.68 16.88
N PHE A 6 -17.42 9.34 15.64
CA PHE A 6 -16.62 10.19 14.78
C PHE A 6 -17.42 10.88 13.68
N LYS A 7 -18.76 10.83 13.75
CA LYS A 7 -19.64 11.35 12.69
C LYS A 7 -19.41 12.84 12.39
N GLU A 8 -19.15 13.63 13.40
CA GLU A 8 -18.89 15.08 13.25
C GLU A 8 -17.49 15.36 12.66
N TYR A 9 -16.59 14.40 12.76
CA TYR A 9 -15.22 14.47 12.23
C TYR A 9 -15.06 13.82 10.86
N ALA A 10 -16.07 13.09 10.41
CA ALA A 10 -16.03 12.39 9.12
C ALA A 10 -15.81 13.38 7.96
N SER A 11 -15.00 12.99 7.00
CA SER A 11 -14.79 13.78 5.79
C SER A 11 -16.03 13.78 4.90
N GLY A 12 -16.87 14.78 5.03
CA GLY A 12 -18.12 14.96 4.31
C GLY A 12 -18.51 16.44 4.24
N GLU A 13 -19.59 16.77 3.51
CA GLU A 13 -20.05 18.15 3.28
C GLU A 13 -20.28 18.96 4.56
N ASN A 14 -20.56 18.30 5.67
CA ASN A 14 -20.75 18.97 6.97
C ASN A 14 -19.44 19.19 7.74
N ASN A 15 -18.33 18.67 7.26
CA ASN A 15 -17.02 18.89 7.88
C ASN A 15 -16.50 20.29 7.53
N PRO A 16 -16.03 21.09 8.50
CA PRO A 16 -15.52 22.44 8.21
C PRO A 16 -14.35 22.48 7.23
N ASP A 17 -13.58 21.38 7.13
CA ASP A 17 -12.43 21.26 6.22
C ASP A 17 -12.79 20.60 4.87
N TRP A 18 -14.09 20.42 4.58
CA TRP A 18 -14.57 19.72 3.40
C TRP A 18 -13.91 20.21 2.10
N GLU A 19 -13.86 21.51 1.88
CA GLU A 19 -13.28 22.12 0.67
C GLU A 19 -11.79 21.76 0.51
N TYR A 20 -11.07 21.66 1.62
CA TYR A 20 -9.67 21.21 1.61
C TYR A 20 -9.56 19.71 1.33
N HIS A 21 -10.47 18.90 1.87
CA HIS A 21 -10.47 17.46 1.67
C HIS A 21 -10.66 17.09 0.20
N ILE A 22 -11.56 17.76 -0.51
CA ILE A 22 -11.88 17.47 -1.93
C ILE A 22 -11.01 18.24 -2.92
N GLU A 23 -10.12 19.10 -2.47
CA GLU A 23 -9.24 19.88 -3.35
C GLU A 23 -8.41 18.96 -4.26
N ARG A 24 -8.40 19.33 -5.55
CA ARG A 24 -7.60 18.65 -6.58
C ARG A 24 -6.53 19.58 -7.13
N ARG A 25 -5.41 19.03 -7.62
CA ARG A 25 -4.36 19.87 -8.25
C ARG A 25 -4.86 20.63 -9.46
N THR A 26 -5.79 20.05 -10.20
CA THR A 26 -6.42 20.68 -11.37
C THR A 26 -7.92 20.38 -11.38
N PRO A 27 -8.76 21.26 -12.00
CA PRO A 27 -10.19 20.97 -12.11
C PRO A 27 -10.43 19.63 -12.83
N LEU A 28 -11.23 18.78 -12.22
CA LEU A 28 -11.66 17.54 -12.86
C LEU A 28 -12.87 17.83 -13.73
N TYR A 29 -12.92 17.22 -14.93
CA TYR A 29 -14.10 17.33 -15.78
C TYR A 29 -15.36 16.87 -15.04
N THR A 30 -16.46 17.58 -15.27
CA THR A 30 -17.77 17.23 -14.72
C THR A 30 -18.60 16.52 -15.78
N ARG A 31 -19.37 15.50 -15.36
CA ARG A 31 -20.38 14.89 -16.21
C ARG A 31 -21.76 15.34 -15.75
N LYS A 32 -22.62 15.68 -16.69
CA LYS A 32 -24.01 16.02 -16.37
C LYS A 32 -24.66 14.81 -15.67
N ASN A 33 -25.28 15.05 -14.51
CA ASN A 33 -25.91 14.01 -13.69
C ASN A 33 -24.96 12.93 -13.15
N ASP A 34 -23.71 13.26 -12.84
CA ASP A 34 -22.84 12.35 -12.09
C ASP A 34 -23.40 12.19 -10.66
N ILE A 35 -23.75 10.96 -10.27
CA ILE A 35 -24.34 10.63 -8.98
C ILE A 35 -23.30 10.20 -7.95
N ARG A 36 -22.03 10.12 -8.38
CA ARG A 36 -20.92 9.68 -7.52
C ARG A 36 -20.42 10.82 -6.66
N SER A 37 -20.08 10.50 -5.40
CA SER A 37 -19.32 11.39 -4.53
C SER A 37 -17.91 11.65 -5.12
N GLU A 38 -17.21 12.68 -4.63
CA GLU A 38 -15.83 12.98 -5.06
C GLU A 38 -14.90 11.78 -4.77
N TYR A 39 -15.10 11.07 -3.66
CA TYR A 39 -14.31 9.91 -3.29
C TYR A 39 -14.67 8.64 -4.08
N GLU A 40 -15.94 8.45 -4.45
CA GLU A 40 -16.32 7.37 -5.38
C GLU A 40 -15.73 7.59 -6.79
N ARG A 41 -15.58 8.84 -7.19
CA ARG A 41 -14.87 9.18 -8.43
C ARG A 41 -13.38 8.81 -8.32
N ASP A 42 -12.75 9.13 -7.19
CA ASP A 42 -11.35 8.78 -6.93
C ASP A 42 -11.14 7.27 -6.87
N TYR A 43 -11.99 6.56 -6.14
CA TYR A 43 -11.98 5.10 -6.12
C TYR A 43 -12.05 4.50 -7.53
N THR A 44 -12.97 4.99 -8.34
CA THR A 44 -13.14 4.51 -9.72
C THR A 44 -11.89 4.78 -10.56
N ARG A 45 -11.25 5.94 -10.41
CA ARG A 45 -10.02 6.29 -11.12
C ARG A 45 -8.85 5.40 -10.74
N ILE A 46 -8.69 5.09 -9.44
CA ILE A 46 -7.70 4.14 -8.96
C ILE A 46 -7.95 2.74 -9.54
N LEU A 47 -9.18 2.25 -9.44
CA LEU A 47 -9.56 0.91 -9.91
C LEU A 47 -9.30 0.71 -11.41
N HIS A 48 -9.46 1.75 -12.24
CA HIS A 48 -9.22 1.71 -13.68
C HIS A 48 -7.76 1.92 -14.07
N SER A 49 -6.89 2.33 -13.15
CA SER A 49 -5.46 2.55 -13.42
C SER A 49 -4.72 1.25 -13.75
N LEU A 50 -3.66 1.38 -14.54
CA LEU A 50 -2.77 0.25 -14.80
C LEU A 50 -1.94 -0.09 -13.55
N ALA A 51 -1.63 0.90 -12.72
CA ALA A 51 -0.94 0.71 -11.45
C ALA A 51 -1.69 -0.29 -10.57
N TYR A 52 -3.00 -0.09 -10.37
CA TYR A 52 -3.83 -1.03 -9.62
C TYR A 52 -3.84 -2.44 -10.24
N ARG A 53 -3.99 -2.55 -11.57
CA ARG A 53 -3.97 -3.85 -12.26
C ARG A 53 -2.66 -4.60 -12.10
N ARG A 54 -1.54 -3.88 -11.93
CA ARG A 54 -0.22 -4.50 -11.72
C ARG A 54 -0.08 -5.18 -10.37
N LEU A 55 -0.85 -4.79 -9.35
CA LEU A 55 -0.80 -5.38 -8.02
C LEU A 55 -1.09 -6.89 -8.01
N LYS A 56 -1.88 -7.40 -8.96
CA LYS A 56 -2.16 -8.85 -9.08
C LYS A 56 -0.93 -9.70 -9.41
N HIS A 57 0.13 -9.10 -9.94
CA HIS A 57 1.38 -9.78 -10.30
C HIS A 57 2.53 -9.47 -9.32
N LYS A 58 2.23 -8.80 -8.21
CA LYS A 58 3.14 -8.59 -7.10
C LYS A 58 2.65 -9.41 -5.92
N THR A 59 3.52 -10.22 -5.34
CA THR A 59 3.22 -10.93 -4.09
C THR A 59 3.45 -10.03 -2.88
N GLN A 60 2.86 -10.40 -1.74
CA GLN A 60 3.03 -9.62 -0.50
C GLN A 60 4.44 -9.82 0.06
N VAL A 61 4.80 -11.04 0.41
CA VAL A 61 6.11 -11.39 1.02
C VAL A 61 6.86 -12.39 0.14
N PHE A 62 6.20 -13.47 -0.29
CA PHE A 62 6.81 -14.58 -0.99
C PHE A 62 6.72 -14.37 -2.49
N PHE A 63 7.80 -13.94 -3.14
CA PHE A 63 7.80 -13.64 -4.57
C PHE A 63 8.33 -14.77 -5.44
N ASN A 64 8.01 -14.72 -6.74
CA ASN A 64 8.39 -15.70 -7.76
C ASN A 64 7.85 -17.11 -7.51
N ILE A 65 6.60 -17.20 -7.02
CA ILE A 65 5.93 -18.45 -6.71
C ILE A 65 4.76 -18.62 -7.66
N ASP A 66 4.71 -19.76 -8.35
CA ASP A 66 3.58 -20.19 -9.17
C ASP A 66 2.59 -20.96 -8.28
N ASN A 67 1.91 -20.24 -7.41
CA ASN A 67 0.93 -20.80 -6.48
C ASN A 67 -0.18 -19.77 -6.22
N ASP A 68 -1.37 -20.07 -6.72
CA ASP A 68 -2.57 -19.21 -6.61
C ASP A 68 -3.06 -18.99 -5.16
N HIS A 69 -2.53 -19.73 -4.20
CA HIS A 69 -2.92 -19.59 -2.79
C HIS A 69 -2.02 -18.64 -1.97
N ILE A 70 -0.97 -18.09 -2.59
CA ILE A 70 -0.09 -17.10 -1.95
C ILE A 70 -0.64 -15.71 -2.22
N CYS A 71 -0.73 -14.91 -1.16
CA CYS A 71 -1.34 -13.59 -1.20
C CYS A 71 -0.62 -12.64 -2.16
N THR A 72 -1.38 -12.09 -3.11
CA THR A 72 -0.93 -10.99 -3.96
C THR A 72 -1.16 -9.64 -3.30
N ARG A 73 -0.46 -8.60 -3.77
CA ARG A 73 -0.72 -7.23 -3.29
C ARG A 73 -2.12 -6.73 -3.61
N MET A 74 -2.73 -7.22 -4.67
CA MET A 74 -4.14 -6.91 -4.96
C MET A 74 -5.08 -7.47 -3.90
N GLU A 75 -4.86 -8.70 -3.45
CA GLU A 75 -5.66 -9.30 -2.36
C GLU A 75 -5.40 -8.59 -1.03
N HIS A 76 -4.12 -8.23 -0.75
CA HIS A 76 -3.80 -7.43 0.43
C HIS A 76 -4.56 -6.10 0.45
N VAL A 77 -4.54 -5.34 -0.64
CA VAL A 77 -5.29 -4.07 -0.77
C VAL A 77 -6.79 -4.28 -0.53
N GLN A 78 -7.38 -5.38 -1.03
CA GLN A 78 -8.79 -5.72 -0.78
C GLN A 78 -9.03 -6.09 0.69
N HIS A 79 -8.10 -6.74 1.35
CA HIS A 79 -8.19 -7.01 2.80
C HIS A 79 -8.15 -5.70 3.60
N VAL A 80 -7.23 -4.79 3.26
CA VAL A 80 -7.15 -3.46 3.90
C VAL A 80 -8.45 -2.69 3.68
N GLU A 81 -9.01 -2.70 2.46
CA GLU A 81 -10.32 -2.11 2.17
C GLU A 81 -11.42 -2.70 3.08
N SER A 82 -11.51 -4.02 3.16
CA SER A 82 -12.53 -4.71 3.95
C SER A 82 -12.43 -4.36 5.45
N VAL A 83 -11.23 -4.41 6.00
CA VAL A 83 -10.97 -4.10 7.43
C VAL A 83 -11.26 -2.63 7.72
N SER A 84 -10.67 -1.72 6.95
CA SER A 84 -10.80 -0.28 7.15
C SER A 84 -12.23 0.23 6.99
N CYS A 85 -12.95 -0.23 5.95
CA CYS A 85 -14.35 0.15 5.73
C CYS A 85 -15.28 -0.39 6.84
N THR A 86 -14.97 -1.57 7.39
CA THR A 86 -15.73 -2.11 8.53
C THR A 86 -15.59 -1.23 9.76
N ILE A 87 -14.34 -0.82 10.09
CA ILE A 87 -14.03 0.08 11.19
C ILE A 87 -14.66 1.46 10.96
N ALA A 88 -14.43 2.05 9.79
CA ALA A 88 -14.95 3.37 9.44
C ALA A 88 -16.48 3.44 9.55
N LYS A 89 -17.18 2.43 9.00
CA LYS A 89 -18.64 2.32 9.10
C LYS A 89 -19.12 2.24 10.55
N TYR A 90 -18.44 1.49 11.41
CA TYR A 90 -18.83 1.35 12.82
C TYR A 90 -18.62 2.66 13.59
N LEU A 91 -17.53 3.38 13.30
CA LEU A 91 -17.19 4.65 13.96
C LEU A 91 -17.95 5.85 13.41
N GLY A 92 -18.67 5.72 12.29
CA GLY A 92 -19.43 6.81 11.65
C GLY A 92 -18.58 7.68 10.71
N LEU A 93 -17.42 7.18 10.27
CA LEU A 93 -16.53 7.84 9.31
C LEU A 93 -16.97 7.63 7.85
N ASN A 94 -16.38 8.40 6.94
CA ASN A 94 -16.68 8.33 5.51
C ASN A 94 -16.06 7.06 4.86
N THR A 95 -16.91 6.09 4.54
CA THR A 95 -16.47 4.82 3.95
C THR A 95 -15.97 4.96 2.51
N ASP A 96 -16.41 5.97 1.74
CA ASP A 96 -15.96 6.18 0.37
C ASP A 96 -14.53 6.71 0.34
N LEU A 97 -14.20 7.66 1.23
CA LEU A 97 -12.83 8.13 1.42
C LEU A 97 -11.93 7.00 1.90
N THR A 98 -12.37 6.27 2.93
CA THR A 98 -11.61 5.14 3.48
C THR A 98 -11.29 4.11 2.39
N ARG A 99 -12.28 3.77 1.58
CA ARG A 99 -12.14 2.85 0.44
C ARG A 99 -11.14 3.36 -0.60
N ALA A 100 -11.24 4.63 -0.98
CA ALA A 100 -10.35 5.22 -1.99
C ALA A 100 -8.88 5.22 -1.51
N ILE A 101 -8.64 5.58 -0.24
CA ILE A 101 -7.29 5.52 0.36
C ILE A 101 -6.78 4.08 0.37
N ALA A 102 -7.57 3.13 0.88
CA ALA A 102 -7.20 1.73 0.97
C ALA A 102 -6.84 1.13 -0.40
N MET A 103 -7.60 1.46 -1.45
CA MET A 103 -7.32 0.98 -2.81
C MET A 103 -6.06 1.60 -3.43
N GLY A 104 -5.67 2.78 -2.98
CA GLY A 104 -4.54 3.53 -3.54
C GLY A 104 -3.22 3.39 -2.79
N HIS A 105 -3.23 2.93 -1.53
CA HIS A 105 -2.07 3.01 -0.64
C HIS A 105 -0.81 2.31 -1.21
N ASP A 106 -0.98 1.16 -1.84
CA ASP A 106 0.11 0.25 -2.24
C ASP A 106 0.50 0.33 -3.73
N LEU A 107 -0.04 1.32 -4.48
CA LEU A 107 0.21 1.46 -5.93
C LEU A 107 1.68 1.61 -6.28
N GLY A 108 2.44 2.28 -5.42
CA GLY A 108 3.86 2.58 -5.58
C GLY A 108 4.82 1.52 -5.12
N HIS A 109 4.34 0.40 -4.60
CA HIS A 109 5.21 -0.63 -4.04
C HIS A 109 6.15 -1.23 -5.10
N ALA A 110 7.43 -1.37 -4.74
CA ALA A 110 8.49 -1.83 -5.63
C ALA A 110 8.24 -3.26 -6.16
N PRO A 111 8.81 -3.63 -7.33
CA PRO A 111 8.98 -5.03 -7.70
C PRO A 111 9.76 -5.77 -6.62
N PHE A 112 9.40 -7.00 -6.32
CA PHE A 112 10.01 -7.82 -5.26
C PHE A 112 9.82 -7.25 -3.83
N GLY A 113 8.80 -6.42 -3.62
CA GLY A 113 8.43 -5.93 -2.31
C GLY A 113 9.55 -5.11 -1.63
N HIS A 114 9.72 -5.27 -0.33
CA HIS A 114 10.73 -4.56 0.45
C HIS A 114 12.17 -4.83 0.01
N GLU A 115 12.47 -6.02 -0.51
CA GLU A 115 13.81 -6.30 -1.04
C GLU A 115 14.11 -5.48 -2.30
N GLY A 116 13.08 -5.22 -3.11
CA GLY A 116 13.20 -4.28 -4.23
C GLY A 116 13.42 -2.85 -3.78
N GLU A 117 12.74 -2.41 -2.72
CA GLU A 117 12.95 -1.07 -2.14
C GLU A 117 14.38 -0.88 -1.63
N VAL A 118 14.94 -1.91 -0.99
CA VAL A 118 16.34 -1.88 -0.53
C VAL A 118 17.29 -1.66 -1.71
N GLU A 119 17.11 -2.38 -2.82
CA GLU A 119 17.99 -2.24 -3.98
C GLU A 119 17.78 -0.91 -4.72
N LEU A 120 16.53 -0.47 -4.89
CA LEU A 120 16.22 0.84 -5.45
C LEU A 120 16.80 1.98 -4.59
N THR A 121 16.76 1.84 -3.27
CA THR A 121 17.40 2.80 -2.36
C THR A 121 18.91 2.88 -2.57
N LYS A 122 19.59 1.74 -2.80
CA LYS A 122 21.03 1.74 -3.10
C LYS A 122 21.31 2.47 -4.41
N ILE A 123 20.58 2.14 -5.47
CA ILE A 123 20.71 2.79 -6.79
C ILE A 123 20.50 4.30 -6.66
N ARG A 124 19.42 4.73 -6.00
CA ARG A 124 19.13 6.16 -5.81
C ARG A 124 20.24 6.89 -5.03
N LYS A 125 20.79 6.27 -3.98
CA LYS A 125 21.91 6.82 -3.23
C LYS A 125 23.18 6.96 -4.06
N GLU A 126 23.47 6.00 -4.94
CA GLU A 126 24.59 6.08 -5.90
C GLU A 126 24.42 7.27 -6.86
N LEU A 127 23.18 7.65 -7.16
CA LEU A 127 22.83 8.83 -7.97
C LEU A 127 22.77 10.14 -7.18
N GLY A 128 23.04 10.11 -5.86
CA GLY A 128 22.92 11.30 -5.00
C GLY A 128 21.47 11.71 -4.71
N MET A 129 20.51 10.78 -4.85
CA MET A 129 19.09 10.99 -4.59
C MET A 129 18.69 10.44 -3.22
N ASP A 130 17.53 10.90 -2.72
CA ASP A 130 16.95 10.40 -1.48
C ASP A 130 16.58 8.91 -1.58
N ALA A 131 16.46 8.24 -0.41
CA ALA A 131 16.05 6.85 -0.36
C ALA A 131 14.68 6.64 -1.04
N PHE A 132 14.51 5.46 -1.65
CA PHE A 132 13.21 5.05 -2.16
C PHE A 132 12.30 4.65 -1.01
N TRP A 133 11.03 5.04 -1.06
CA TRP A 133 9.95 4.56 -0.20
C TRP A 133 8.63 4.57 -0.96
N HIS A 134 7.82 3.52 -0.77
CA HIS A 134 6.71 3.21 -1.67
C HIS A 134 5.54 4.19 -1.55
N GLU A 135 5.32 4.81 -0.41
CA GLU A 135 4.24 5.77 -0.19
C GLU A 135 4.43 7.02 -1.05
N ARG A 136 5.66 7.58 -1.07
CA ARG A 136 5.97 8.69 -1.96
C ARG A 136 5.89 8.27 -3.43
N ASN A 137 6.31 7.05 -3.72
CA ASN A 137 6.18 6.53 -5.07
C ASN A 137 4.72 6.27 -5.45
N SER A 138 3.85 5.89 -4.48
CA SER A 138 2.39 5.81 -4.72
C SER A 138 1.84 7.18 -5.10
N LEU A 139 2.23 8.24 -4.39
CA LEU A 139 1.86 9.62 -4.73
C LEU A 139 2.36 10.01 -6.13
N ARG A 140 3.64 9.76 -6.44
CA ARG A 140 4.22 10.02 -7.76
C ARG A 140 3.48 9.27 -8.88
N ILE A 141 3.12 8.01 -8.65
CA ILE A 141 2.38 7.21 -9.65
C ILE A 141 1.03 7.85 -9.96
N ILE A 142 0.27 8.28 -8.97
CA ILE A 142 -1.06 8.84 -9.17
C ILE A 142 -1.03 10.28 -9.72
N GLU A 143 0.04 11.01 -9.50
CA GLU A 143 0.17 12.41 -9.90
C GLU A 143 0.93 12.63 -11.22
N ASP A 144 1.94 11.78 -11.51
CA ASP A 144 2.85 12.04 -12.62
C ASP A 144 2.85 10.93 -13.67
N ILE A 145 2.65 9.67 -13.29
CA ILE A 145 2.94 8.52 -14.16
C ILE A 145 1.68 7.89 -14.75
N GLU A 146 0.67 7.61 -13.92
CA GLU A 146 -0.56 6.98 -14.40
C GLU A 146 -1.44 7.99 -15.11
N LEU A 147 -1.86 7.63 -16.32
CA LEU A 147 -2.72 8.47 -17.14
C LEU A 147 -4.02 7.74 -17.43
N LEU A 148 -5.11 8.46 -17.32
CA LEU A 148 -6.45 8.04 -17.76
C LEU A 148 -6.92 8.93 -18.91
N GLU A 149 -7.50 8.30 -19.91
CA GLU A 149 -8.12 9.00 -21.05
C GLU A 149 -9.46 9.59 -20.64
N ASP A 150 -9.67 10.87 -20.91
CA ASP A 150 -10.95 11.56 -20.74
C ASP A 150 -11.89 11.35 -21.95
N ASN A 151 -13.09 11.93 -21.90
CA ASN A 151 -14.07 11.86 -22.99
C ASN A 151 -13.66 12.63 -24.27
N ASN A 152 -12.63 13.45 -24.20
CA ASN A 152 -12.07 14.21 -25.33
C ASN A 152 -10.79 13.56 -25.88
N LYS A 153 -10.43 12.35 -25.40
CA LYS A 153 -9.20 11.64 -25.72
C LYS A 153 -7.92 12.33 -25.22
N ASN A 154 -8.04 13.22 -24.25
CA ASN A 154 -6.87 13.76 -23.56
C ASN A 154 -6.48 12.84 -22.41
N TYR A 155 -5.19 12.69 -22.21
CA TYR A 155 -4.63 11.92 -21.10
C TYR A 155 -4.34 12.84 -19.93
N GLN A 156 -4.86 12.48 -18.76
CA GLN A 156 -4.66 13.21 -17.51
C GLN A 156 -4.24 12.22 -16.42
N ASN A 157 -3.42 12.68 -15.48
CA ASN A 157 -3.10 11.91 -14.29
C ASN A 157 -4.36 11.54 -13.49
N LEU A 158 -4.22 10.80 -12.40
CA LEU A 158 -5.40 10.40 -11.63
C LEU A 158 -6.11 11.59 -10.97
N ASN A 159 -5.42 12.71 -10.74
CA ASN A 159 -5.97 13.95 -10.20
C ASN A 159 -6.94 13.71 -9.03
N LEU A 160 -6.48 12.95 -8.03
CA LEU A 160 -7.26 12.57 -6.87
C LEU A 160 -7.41 13.76 -5.91
N THR A 161 -8.41 13.70 -5.05
CA THR A 161 -8.63 14.68 -3.99
C THR A 161 -7.46 14.72 -3.00
N TYR A 162 -7.31 15.83 -2.29
CA TYR A 162 -6.25 16.00 -1.31
C TYR A 162 -6.32 14.92 -0.22
N ALA A 163 -7.51 14.66 0.34
CA ALA A 163 -7.68 13.67 1.41
C ALA A 163 -7.26 12.25 0.99
N VAL A 164 -7.52 11.86 -0.27
CA VAL A 164 -7.08 10.55 -0.79
C VAL A 164 -5.56 10.53 -0.98
N ARG A 165 -4.97 11.56 -1.57
CA ARG A 165 -3.52 11.68 -1.78
C ARG A 165 -2.76 11.68 -0.44
N ASP A 166 -3.27 12.43 0.52
CA ASP A 166 -2.74 12.51 1.86
C ASP A 166 -2.79 11.17 2.59
N GLY A 167 -3.94 10.50 2.56
CA GLY A 167 -4.07 9.17 3.15
C GLY A 167 -3.13 8.15 2.52
N ILE A 168 -2.88 8.25 1.21
CA ILE A 168 -1.94 7.38 0.50
C ILE A 168 -0.50 7.61 0.95
N ILE A 169 -0.02 8.86 1.05
CA ILE A 169 1.38 9.10 1.43
C ILE A 169 1.66 8.89 2.92
N SER A 170 0.65 8.99 3.77
CA SER A 170 0.78 8.91 5.23
C SER A 170 0.39 7.56 5.84
N HIS A 171 0.02 6.54 5.02
CA HIS A 171 -0.48 5.27 5.53
C HIS A 171 0.56 4.45 6.28
N CYS A 172 1.83 4.56 5.92
CA CYS A 172 2.92 3.85 6.57
C CYS A 172 3.61 4.68 7.66
N GLY A 173 4.65 4.15 8.15
CA GLY A 173 5.40 4.64 9.29
C GLY A 173 5.04 3.83 10.52
N GLU A 174 6.04 3.15 11.05
CA GLU A 174 5.91 2.41 12.30
C GLU A 174 5.81 3.38 13.46
N VAL A 175 4.62 3.91 13.68
CA VAL A 175 4.32 4.55 14.95
C VAL A 175 3.83 3.43 15.84
N ASP A 176 4.65 3.07 16.82
CA ASP A 176 4.29 2.08 17.85
C ASP A 176 3.28 2.64 18.86
N GLU A 177 2.80 3.84 18.62
CA GLU A 177 1.81 4.49 19.47
C GLU A 177 0.44 3.88 19.30
N ASN A 178 -0.15 3.47 20.40
CA ASN A 178 -1.54 3.05 20.47
C ASN A 178 -2.42 4.29 20.66
N GLY A 179 -3.10 4.71 19.62
CA GLY A 179 -3.93 5.93 19.61
C GLY A 179 -3.52 6.90 18.52
N ILE A 180 -3.78 6.52 17.26
CA ILE A 180 -3.43 7.31 16.08
C ILE A 180 -4.42 8.46 15.95
N MET A 181 -3.92 9.70 15.91
CA MET A 181 -4.71 10.90 15.69
C MET A 181 -4.33 11.58 14.39
N PRO A 182 -5.29 12.17 13.67
CA PRO A 182 -4.98 12.97 12.50
C PRO A 182 -4.19 14.22 12.90
N ARG A 183 -3.35 14.69 11.99
CA ARG A 183 -2.71 16.01 12.18
C ARG A 183 -3.73 17.14 12.06
N LYS A 184 -3.42 18.26 12.68
CA LYS A 184 -4.35 19.40 12.75
C LYS A 184 -4.32 20.31 11.53
N GLU A 185 -3.20 20.31 10.79
CA GLU A 185 -2.98 21.27 9.72
C GLU A 185 -2.84 20.56 8.38
N LYS A 186 -3.43 21.15 7.34
CA LYS A 186 -3.16 20.80 5.96
C LYS A 186 -1.72 21.19 5.62
N ILE A 187 -0.99 20.32 4.96
CA ILE A 187 0.39 20.56 4.52
C ILE A 187 0.50 20.34 3.01
N ASP A 188 1.56 20.87 2.42
CA ASP A 188 1.95 20.47 1.07
C ASP A 188 2.53 19.05 1.14
N LEU A 189 1.98 18.13 0.34
CA LEU A 189 2.42 16.73 0.33
C LEU A 189 3.83 16.55 -0.23
N ASP A 190 4.34 17.53 -0.96
CA ASP A 190 5.73 17.52 -1.43
C ASP A 190 6.75 17.75 -0.31
N THR A 191 6.30 18.19 0.88
CA THR A 191 7.15 18.39 2.07
C THR A 191 7.49 17.10 2.83
N PHE A 192 6.92 15.96 2.44
CA PHE A 192 7.32 14.68 3.01
C PHE A 192 8.74 14.31 2.56
N GLU A 193 9.65 14.17 3.49
CA GLU A 193 11.04 13.76 3.26
C GLU A 193 11.29 12.28 3.58
N THR A 194 10.53 11.74 4.54
CA THR A 194 10.64 10.34 4.98
C THR A 194 9.29 9.69 5.21
N SER A 195 9.25 8.36 5.09
CA SER A 195 8.07 7.57 5.45
C SER A 195 7.68 7.82 6.92
N GLY A 196 6.37 8.00 7.17
CA GLY A 196 5.83 8.18 8.51
C GLY A 196 6.11 9.54 9.16
N GLN A 197 6.66 10.52 8.43
CA GLN A 197 6.98 11.85 8.97
C GLN A 197 5.76 12.59 9.51
N TYR A 198 4.61 12.44 8.85
CA TYR A 198 3.35 13.06 9.27
C TYR A 198 2.24 12.02 9.34
N GLN A 199 1.33 12.19 10.29
CA GLN A 199 0.08 11.45 10.33
C GLN A 199 -0.87 11.92 9.23
N ALA A 200 -1.86 11.10 8.87
CA ALA A 200 -2.92 11.50 7.96
C ALA A 200 -3.67 12.73 8.48
N TYR A 201 -4.20 13.53 7.56
CA TYR A 201 -5.02 14.71 7.88
C TYR A 201 -6.45 14.33 8.29
N THR A 202 -6.92 13.15 7.87
CA THR A 202 -8.27 12.67 8.13
C THR A 202 -8.28 11.44 9.04
N TRP A 203 -9.35 11.26 9.79
CA TRP A 203 -9.58 10.07 10.61
C TRP A 203 -9.65 8.80 9.76
N GLU A 204 -10.20 8.91 8.55
CA GLU A 204 -10.26 7.82 7.57
C GLU A 204 -8.85 7.34 7.19
N GLY A 205 -7.90 8.27 6.99
CA GLY A 205 -6.49 7.93 6.75
C GLY A 205 -5.85 7.23 7.95
N CYS A 206 -6.17 7.66 9.18
CA CYS A 206 -5.72 6.99 10.40
C CYS A 206 -6.27 5.56 10.51
N VAL A 207 -7.53 5.34 10.11
CA VAL A 207 -8.15 4.00 10.08
C VAL A 207 -7.47 3.12 9.05
N VAL A 208 -7.16 3.62 7.85
CA VAL A 208 -6.45 2.83 6.83
C VAL A 208 -5.07 2.43 7.31
N LYS A 209 -4.33 3.32 7.97
CA LYS A 209 -3.00 3.05 8.53
C LYS A 209 -2.98 1.88 9.52
N ILE A 210 -3.96 1.80 10.43
CA ILE A 210 -4.04 0.67 11.37
C ILE A 210 -4.58 -0.59 10.69
N ALA A 211 -5.51 -0.45 9.73
CA ALA A 211 -6.09 -1.56 9.00
C ALA A 211 -5.04 -2.27 8.13
N ASP A 212 -4.12 -1.55 7.53
CA ASP A 212 -2.99 -2.11 6.79
C ASP A 212 -2.17 -3.04 7.69
N LYS A 213 -1.76 -2.58 8.88
CA LYS A 213 -1.03 -3.40 9.86
C LYS A 213 -1.77 -4.69 10.23
N ILE A 214 -3.08 -4.62 10.43
CA ILE A 214 -3.90 -5.78 10.79
C ILE A 214 -4.01 -6.77 9.63
N ALA A 215 -4.16 -6.26 8.41
CA ALA A 215 -4.47 -7.07 7.24
C ALA A 215 -3.34 -8.05 6.86
N TYR A 216 -2.06 -7.66 7.04
CA TYR A 216 -0.95 -8.53 6.67
C TYR A 216 -0.54 -9.53 7.76
N LEU A 217 -0.73 -9.22 9.06
CA LEU A 217 -0.17 -10.00 10.16
C LEU A 217 -0.52 -11.50 10.10
N GLY A 218 -1.81 -11.82 9.98
CA GLY A 218 -2.26 -13.21 9.95
C GLY A 218 -2.02 -13.88 8.61
N ARG A 219 -2.15 -13.14 7.52
CA ARG A 219 -1.95 -13.68 6.17
C ARG A 219 -0.51 -14.10 5.95
N ASP A 220 0.46 -13.31 6.40
CA ASP A 220 1.87 -13.64 6.26
C ASP A 220 2.24 -14.90 7.03
N ILE A 221 1.61 -15.17 8.19
CA ILE A 221 1.77 -16.43 8.93
C ILE A 221 1.22 -17.61 8.11
N GLU A 222 0.01 -17.49 7.56
CA GLU A 222 -0.61 -18.56 6.76
C GLU A 222 0.22 -18.88 5.52
N ASP A 223 0.72 -17.86 4.82
CA ASP A 223 1.58 -18.03 3.66
C ASP A 223 2.93 -18.63 4.04
N ALA A 224 3.52 -18.20 5.19
CA ALA A 224 4.78 -18.76 5.69
C ALA A 224 4.66 -20.25 6.07
N ILE A 225 3.51 -20.67 6.61
CA ILE A 225 3.22 -22.08 6.87
C ILE A 225 3.14 -22.85 5.56
N ARG A 226 2.39 -22.36 4.56
CA ARG A 226 2.27 -23.00 3.24
C ARG A 226 3.60 -23.12 2.51
N MET A 227 4.48 -22.16 2.73
CA MET A 227 5.81 -22.09 2.10
C MET A 227 6.90 -22.82 2.91
N GLU A 228 6.52 -23.50 3.99
CA GLU A 228 7.44 -24.22 4.87
C GLU A 228 8.58 -23.34 5.46
N PHE A 229 8.27 -22.05 5.68
CA PHE A 229 9.17 -21.12 6.37
C PHE A 229 9.06 -21.25 7.89
N ILE A 230 7.92 -21.67 8.39
CA ILE A 230 7.60 -21.83 9.82
C ILE A 230 7.90 -23.29 10.21
N GLU A 231 8.71 -23.46 11.24
CA GLU A 231 9.09 -24.76 11.81
C GLU A 231 8.14 -25.17 12.98
N GLU A 232 8.25 -26.41 13.45
CA GLU A 232 7.41 -26.91 14.55
C GLU A 232 7.62 -26.13 15.86
N SER A 233 8.84 -25.65 16.12
CA SER A 233 9.16 -24.76 17.24
C SER A 233 8.42 -23.43 17.18
N ASP A 234 8.32 -22.85 15.98
CA ASP A 234 7.64 -21.57 15.74
C ASP A 234 6.13 -21.71 15.93
N ILE A 235 5.56 -22.86 15.52
CA ILE A 235 4.14 -23.17 15.76
C ILE A 235 3.85 -23.23 17.26
N LYS A 236 4.77 -23.81 18.06
CA LYS A 236 4.63 -23.84 19.52
C LYS A 236 4.65 -22.44 20.12
N GLU A 237 5.54 -21.56 19.65
CA GLU A 237 5.56 -20.15 20.07
C GLU A 237 4.26 -19.42 19.71
N LEU A 238 3.73 -19.61 18.50
CA LEU A 238 2.42 -19.06 18.13
C LEU A 238 1.29 -19.54 19.04
N MET A 239 1.31 -20.82 19.42
CA MET A 239 0.34 -21.38 20.37
C MET A 239 0.49 -20.77 21.78
N GLU A 240 1.70 -20.44 22.21
CA GLU A 240 1.95 -19.76 23.49
C GLU A 240 1.42 -18.32 23.43
N ILE A 241 1.70 -17.57 22.37
CA ILE A 241 1.13 -16.24 22.13
C ILE A 241 -0.41 -16.32 22.18
N SER A 242 -1.01 -17.28 21.47
CA SER A 242 -2.46 -17.48 21.48
C SER A 242 -3.02 -17.65 22.88
N ARG A 243 -2.41 -18.52 23.69
CA ARG A 243 -2.84 -18.80 25.08
C ARG A 243 -2.72 -17.59 25.99
N LEU A 244 -1.67 -16.78 25.86
CA LEU A 244 -1.47 -15.55 26.63
C LEU A 244 -2.64 -14.59 26.44
N TYR A 245 -3.22 -14.55 25.24
CA TYR A 245 -4.37 -13.69 24.89
C TYR A 245 -5.69 -14.46 24.87
N LYS A 246 -5.77 -15.62 25.52
CA LYS A 246 -6.97 -16.45 25.68
C LYS A 246 -7.58 -16.94 24.37
N GLU A 247 -6.81 -16.93 23.30
CA GLU A 247 -7.19 -17.44 22.00
C GLU A 247 -6.83 -18.93 21.85
N LYS A 248 -7.63 -19.67 21.08
CA LYS A 248 -7.35 -21.09 20.80
C LYS A 248 -6.35 -21.27 19.65
N THR A 249 -6.27 -20.29 18.78
CA THR A 249 -5.40 -20.29 17.60
C THR A 249 -5.14 -18.87 17.16
N ILE A 250 -4.04 -18.67 16.44
CA ILE A 250 -3.73 -17.41 15.74
C ILE A 250 -3.79 -17.70 14.25
N ASN A 251 -4.81 -17.17 13.60
CA ASN A 251 -4.98 -17.17 12.15
C ASN A 251 -5.59 -15.85 11.70
N THR A 252 -5.64 -15.61 10.40
CA THR A 252 -6.16 -14.37 9.82
C THR A 252 -7.57 -14.01 10.35
N THR A 253 -8.47 -14.99 10.45
CA THR A 253 -9.85 -14.75 10.91
C THR A 253 -9.91 -14.27 12.35
N VAL A 254 -9.16 -14.91 13.26
CA VAL A 254 -9.09 -14.52 14.68
C VAL A 254 -8.47 -13.15 14.84
N ILE A 255 -7.34 -12.91 14.17
CA ILE A 255 -6.63 -11.61 14.21
C ILE A 255 -7.56 -10.49 13.74
N ILE A 256 -8.17 -10.64 12.57
CA ILE A 256 -9.06 -9.61 11.99
C ILE A 256 -10.24 -9.35 12.92
N HIS A 257 -10.92 -10.39 13.40
CA HIS A 257 -12.07 -10.23 14.27
C HIS A 257 -11.73 -9.47 15.56
N ASN A 258 -10.68 -9.91 16.26
CA ASN A 258 -10.30 -9.36 17.56
C ASN A 258 -9.82 -7.91 17.44
N PHE A 259 -9.01 -7.62 16.43
CA PHE A 259 -8.48 -6.28 16.27
C PHE A 259 -9.52 -5.28 15.76
N ILE A 260 -10.39 -5.66 14.82
CA ILE A 260 -11.51 -4.81 14.40
C ILE A 260 -12.40 -4.50 15.61
N THR A 261 -12.81 -5.53 16.36
CA THR A 261 -13.67 -5.35 17.53
C THR A 261 -13.01 -4.44 18.56
N SER A 262 -11.73 -4.70 18.87
CA SER A 262 -10.99 -3.90 19.83
C SER A 262 -10.86 -2.43 19.41
N ILE A 263 -10.54 -2.15 18.14
CA ILE A 263 -10.49 -0.77 17.64
C ILE A 263 -11.86 -0.10 17.76
N CYS A 264 -12.91 -0.77 17.32
CA CYS A 264 -14.26 -0.24 17.37
C CYS A 264 -14.74 0.09 18.80
N GLU A 265 -14.30 -0.67 19.79
CA GLU A 265 -14.70 -0.49 21.18
C GLU A 265 -13.86 0.53 21.94
N ASN A 266 -12.60 0.71 21.59
CA ASN A 266 -11.64 1.52 22.36
C ASN A 266 -11.29 2.86 21.71
N SER A 267 -11.66 3.09 20.44
CA SER A 267 -11.39 4.36 19.75
C SER A 267 -12.38 5.44 20.16
N SER A 268 -11.88 6.66 20.32
CA SER A 268 -12.67 7.89 20.49
C SER A 268 -11.90 9.10 19.94
N PRO A 269 -12.57 10.23 19.66
CA PRO A 269 -11.87 11.45 19.21
C PRO A 269 -10.79 11.92 20.17
N GLU A 270 -10.92 11.68 21.47
CA GLU A 270 -9.95 12.07 22.51
C GLU A 270 -8.80 11.06 22.63
N ALA A 271 -9.07 9.76 22.41
CA ALA A 271 -8.08 8.69 22.59
C ALA A 271 -7.41 8.26 21.27
N GLY A 272 -7.91 8.73 20.14
CA GLY A 272 -7.43 8.33 18.82
C GLY A 272 -8.01 6.99 18.36
N ILE A 273 -7.59 6.54 17.19
CA ILE A 273 -7.86 5.19 16.68
C ILE A 273 -6.91 4.22 17.39
N ARG A 274 -7.47 3.33 18.23
CA ARG A 274 -6.65 2.52 19.12
C ARG A 274 -7.23 1.14 19.40
N LEU A 275 -6.32 0.24 19.74
CA LEU A 275 -6.64 -1.06 20.35
C LEU A 275 -6.75 -0.91 21.88
N SER A 276 -7.38 -1.90 22.55
CA SER A 276 -7.13 -2.07 23.99
C SER A 276 -5.65 -2.37 24.24
N ASP A 277 -5.16 -2.14 25.43
CA ASP A 277 -3.75 -2.38 25.78
C ASP A 277 -3.39 -3.87 25.60
N GLU A 278 -4.32 -4.79 25.93
CA GLU A 278 -4.17 -6.23 25.72
C GLU A 278 -4.01 -6.57 24.24
N HIS A 279 -4.89 -6.06 23.37
CA HIS A 279 -4.82 -6.33 21.93
C HIS A 279 -3.63 -5.61 21.24
N ASN A 280 -3.23 -4.45 21.74
CA ASN A 280 -2.02 -3.79 21.26
C ASN A 280 -0.75 -4.61 21.60
N ALA A 281 -0.69 -5.17 22.80
CA ALA A 281 0.40 -6.10 23.17
C ALA A 281 0.39 -7.37 22.31
N MET A 282 -0.79 -7.92 22.00
CA MET A 282 -0.94 -9.05 21.08
C MET A 282 -0.45 -8.71 19.66
N LEU A 283 -0.84 -7.55 19.13
CA LEU A 283 -0.38 -7.08 17.81
C LEU A 283 1.14 -7.02 17.75
N ASN A 284 1.76 -6.43 18.77
CA ASN A 284 3.22 -6.32 18.84
C ASN A 284 3.90 -7.68 18.95
N ALA A 285 3.35 -8.60 19.76
CA ALA A 285 3.88 -9.97 19.87
C ALA A 285 3.84 -10.73 18.52
N ILE A 286 2.74 -10.62 17.78
CA ILE A 286 2.62 -11.23 16.45
C ILE A 286 3.55 -10.55 15.44
N LYS A 287 3.66 -9.22 15.49
CA LYS A 287 4.59 -8.46 14.64
C LYS A 287 6.03 -8.89 14.87
N ASP A 288 6.47 -8.98 16.13
CA ASP A 288 7.80 -9.42 16.49
C ASP A 288 8.07 -10.87 16.04
N PHE A 289 7.08 -11.74 16.19
CA PHE A 289 7.15 -13.11 15.67
C PHE A 289 7.35 -13.10 14.13
N ASN A 290 6.51 -12.42 13.38
CA ASN A 290 6.62 -12.34 11.92
C ASN A 290 7.98 -11.77 11.49
N TYR A 291 8.47 -10.75 12.19
CA TYR A 291 9.74 -10.12 11.86
C TYR A 291 10.92 -11.07 12.02
N ARG A 292 10.98 -11.84 13.10
CA ARG A 292 12.05 -12.81 13.37
C ARG A 292 11.94 -14.04 12.47
N THR A 293 10.75 -14.61 12.39
CA THR A 293 10.52 -15.93 11.81
C THR A 293 10.32 -15.87 10.30
N ILE A 294 9.69 -14.81 9.80
CA ILE A 294 9.36 -14.66 8.38
C ILE A 294 10.34 -13.70 7.72
N TYR A 295 10.28 -12.38 8.04
CA TYR A 295 10.98 -11.36 7.27
C TYR A 295 12.49 -11.42 7.38
N LYS A 296 13.05 -11.87 8.52
CA LYS A 296 14.49 -12.11 8.70
C LYS A 296 14.95 -13.54 8.41
N ASN A 297 14.07 -14.41 7.94
CA ASN A 297 14.41 -15.81 7.69
C ASN A 297 15.56 -15.92 6.67
N PRO A 298 16.62 -16.71 6.99
CA PRO A 298 17.76 -16.90 6.07
C PRO A 298 17.37 -17.53 4.72
N LYS A 299 16.26 -18.26 4.63
CA LYS A 299 15.72 -18.81 3.37
C LYS A 299 15.48 -17.73 2.33
N PHE A 300 15.22 -16.47 2.75
CA PHE A 300 15.08 -15.34 1.84
C PHE A 300 16.40 -14.83 1.22
N ASN A 301 17.56 -15.23 1.71
CA ASN A 301 18.84 -14.68 1.21
C ASN A 301 19.03 -14.93 -0.30
N VAL A 302 18.63 -16.10 -0.80
CA VAL A 302 18.68 -16.42 -2.23
C VAL A 302 17.76 -15.47 -3.03
N TYR A 303 16.54 -15.26 -2.54
CA TYR A 303 15.58 -14.35 -3.16
C TYR A 303 16.04 -12.89 -3.15
N ARG A 304 16.65 -12.43 -2.05
CA ARG A 304 17.24 -11.09 -1.94
C ARG A 304 18.31 -10.88 -3.00
N SER A 305 19.23 -11.83 -3.13
CA SER A 305 20.30 -11.77 -4.14
C SER A 305 19.73 -11.79 -5.56
N TYR A 306 18.69 -12.59 -5.81
CA TYR A 306 18.03 -12.66 -7.11
C TYR A 306 17.30 -11.35 -7.43
N ALA A 307 16.55 -10.78 -6.51
CA ALA A 307 15.86 -9.51 -6.69
C ALA A 307 16.84 -8.37 -6.98
N ALA A 308 17.92 -8.28 -6.19
CA ALA A 308 18.97 -7.30 -6.39
C ALA A 308 19.65 -7.45 -7.75
N LEU A 309 19.99 -8.66 -8.15
CA LEU A 309 20.61 -8.94 -9.46
C LEU A 309 19.69 -8.48 -10.60
N ILE A 310 18.41 -8.82 -10.56
CA ILE A 310 17.47 -8.45 -11.63
C ILE A 310 17.30 -6.94 -11.71
N ILE A 311 17.04 -6.28 -10.58
CA ILE A 311 16.81 -4.82 -10.56
C ILE A 311 18.07 -4.10 -11.07
N ARG A 312 19.26 -4.48 -10.56
CA ARG A 312 20.53 -3.89 -10.97
C ARG A 312 20.80 -4.12 -12.46
N SER A 313 20.66 -5.35 -12.95
CA SER A 313 20.92 -5.66 -14.36
C SER A 313 19.99 -4.88 -15.30
N ILE A 314 18.72 -4.68 -14.91
CA ILE A 314 17.80 -3.89 -15.72
C ILE A 314 18.17 -2.41 -15.66
N TYR A 315 18.50 -1.90 -14.48
CA TYR A 315 18.95 -0.52 -14.33
C TYR A 315 20.20 -0.25 -15.20
N ASP A 316 21.24 -1.07 -15.07
CA ASP A 316 22.49 -0.92 -15.83
C ASP A 316 22.23 -0.97 -17.35
N THR A 317 21.40 -1.92 -17.81
CA THR A 317 21.01 -2.03 -19.23
C THR A 317 20.27 -0.76 -19.72
N LEU A 318 19.42 -0.18 -18.89
CA LEU A 318 18.69 1.04 -19.20
C LEU A 318 19.65 2.23 -19.29
N MET A 319 20.56 2.35 -18.32
CA MET A 319 21.54 3.44 -18.29
C MET A 319 22.54 3.37 -19.44
N GLU A 320 23.04 2.17 -19.81
CA GLU A 320 23.88 1.96 -20.96
C GLU A 320 23.20 2.30 -22.30
N SER A 321 21.88 2.17 -22.34
CA SER A 321 21.08 2.40 -23.54
C SER A 321 20.40 3.77 -23.57
N TYR A 322 20.55 4.57 -22.53
CA TYR A 322 20.02 5.92 -22.46
C TYR A 322 20.91 6.88 -23.26
N ASP A 323 20.30 7.66 -24.13
CA ASP A 323 20.93 8.76 -24.86
C ASP A 323 20.20 10.06 -24.55
N GLU A 324 20.93 11.12 -24.22
CA GLU A 324 20.34 12.41 -23.83
C GLU A 324 19.45 13.03 -24.91
N LYS A 325 19.70 12.71 -26.18
CA LYS A 325 18.92 13.23 -27.32
C LYS A 325 17.73 12.35 -27.70
N ASP A 326 17.88 11.03 -27.58
CA ASP A 326 16.91 10.04 -28.05
C ASP A 326 16.23 9.27 -26.89
N GLY A 327 16.66 9.53 -25.65
CA GLY A 327 16.16 8.86 -24.45
C GLY A 327 16.34 7.34 -24.54
N LEU A 328 15.27 6.60 -24.27
CA LEU A 328 15.24 5.13 -24.35
C LEU A 328 14.71 4.58 -25.68
N ASN A 329 14.58 5.40 -26.73
CA ASN A 329 14.03 4.96 -28.02
C ASN A 329 14.84 3.81 -28.64
N THR A 330 16.14 3.76 -28.42
CA THR A 330 16.98 2.63 -28.85
C THR A 330 16.51 1.31 -28.23
N ILE A 331 16.16 1.29 -26.94
CA ILE A 331 15.61 0.12 -26.27
C ILE A 331 14.24 -0.25 -26.85
N TYR A 332 13.36 0.72 -27.05
CA TYR A 332 12.06 0.48 -27.67
C TYR A 332 12.20 -0.12 -29.07
N LYS A 333 13.11 0.39 -29.90
CA LYS A 333 13.40 -0.15 -31.24
C LYS A 333 13.98 -1.56 -31.18
N LEU A 334 14.87 -1.86 -30.22
CA LEU A 334 15.40 -3.20 -30.00
C LEU A 334 14.33 -4.19 -29.55
N MET A 335 13.41 -3.73 -28.70
CA MET A 335 12.28 -4.55 -28.25
C MET A 335 11.28 -4.83 -29.37
N GLU A 336 11.05 -3.89 -30.28
CA GLU A 336 10.21 -4.07 -31.46
C GLU A 336 10.83 -5.01 -32.49
N ARG A 337 12.15 -4.95 -32.70
CA ARG A 337 12.88 -5.85 -33.62
C ARG A 337 12.90 -7.30 -33.16
N LYS A 338 12.81 -7.57 -31.85
CA LYS A 338 12.74 -8.93 -31.29
C LYS A 338 11.33 -9.56 -31.35
N LYS A 339 10.49 -9.18 -32.31
CA LYS A 339 9.21 -9.86 -32.61
C LYS A 339 9.36 -11.33 -33.01
N THR A 340 10.58 -11.84 -33.12
CA THR A 340 10.91 -13.20 -33.58
C THR A 340 10.94 -14.25 -32.46
N TYR A 341 10.83 -13.90 -31.20
CA TYR A 341 10.71 -14.87 -30.11
C TYR A 341 9.34 -14.78 -29.45
N PRO A 342 8.52 -15.85 -29.56
CA PRO A 342 7.14 -15.74 -29.09
C PRO A 342 7.04 -15.73 -27.58
N ASN A 343 6.37 -14.71 -27.12
CA ASN A 343 5.43 -14.65 -26.00
C ASN A 343 5.89 -14.73 -24.53
N LEU A 344 6.99 -15.35 -24.12
CA LEU A 344 7.29 -15.44 -22.68
C LEU A 344 8.31 -14.40 -22.19
N ILE A 345 9.46 -14.29 -22.84
CA ILE A 345 10.56 -13.42 -22.36
C ILE A 345 10.28 -11.94 -22.67
N SER A 346 9.70 -11.64 -23.83
CA SER A 346 9.48 -10.24 -24.26
C SER A 346 8.41 -9.53 -23.41
N ASN A 347 7.38 -10.24 -22.99
CA ASN A 347 6.31 -9.64 -22.15
C ASN A 347 6.76 -9.46 -20.71
N PHE A 348 7.55 -10.38 -20.17
CA PHE A 348 8.11 -10.27 -18.83
C PHE A 348 9.12 -9.11 -18.76
N VAL A 349 10.08 -9.07 -19.69
CA VAL A 349 11.11 -8.02 -19.76
C VAL A 349 10.47 -6.63 -20.05
N LYS A 350 9.49 -6.54 -20.97
CA LYS A 350 8.75 -5.28 -21.20
C LYS A 350 8.03 -4.79 -19.95
N ARG A 351 7.34 -5.68 -19.27
CA ARG A 351 6.66 -5.34 -18.02
C ARG A 351 7.65 -4.89 -16.95
N LEU A 352 8.76 -5.62 -16.80
CA LEU A 352 9.77 -5.33 -15.79
C LEU A 352 10.54 -4.04 -16.10
N LEU A 353 10.85 -3.75 -17.38
CA LEU A 353 11.46 -2.49 -17.84
C LEU A 353 10.56 -1.29 -17.53
N ILE A 354 9.28 -1.36 -17.90
CA ILE A 354 8.31 -0.31 -17.58
C ILE A 354 8.21 -0.13 -16.06
N TYR A 355 8.19 -1.24 -15.32
CA TYR A 355 8.19 -1.21 -13.86
C TYR A 355 9.39 -0.47 -13.28
N ILE A 356 10.61 -0.81 -13.69
CA ILE A 356 11.83 -0.21 -13.13
C ILE A 356 11.94 1.26 -13.52
N LEU A 357 11.59 1.63 -14.76
CA LEU A 357 11.54 3.04 -15.19
C LEU A 357 10.55 3.89 -14.38
N MET A 358 9.50 3.27 -13.82
CA MET A 358 8.54 3.96 -12.94
C MET A 358 9.07 4.16 -11.51
N TYR A 359 10.18 3.51 -11.14
CA TYR A 359 10.72 3.50 -9.78
C TYR A 359 12.09 4.20 -9.65
N ILE A 360 12.72 4.51 -10.76
CA ILE A 360 13.96 5.30 -10.83
C ILE A 360 13.63 6.73 -11.25
#